data_e0faa291e04c328db34c0ceb8e2ffa58
#
_entry.id   e0faa291e04c328db34c0ceb8e2ffa58
#
_cell.length_a   1.000
_cell.length_b   1.000
_cell.length_c   1.000
_cell.angle_alpha   90.00
_cell.angle_beta   90.00
_cell.angle_gamma   90.00
#
_symmetry.space_group_name_H-M   'P 1'
#
loop_
_entity.id
_entity.type
_entity.pdbx_description
1 polymer ?
#
loop_
_entity_poly.entity_id
_entity_poly.type
_entity_poly.pdbx_seq_one_letter_code
_entity_poly.pdbx_strand_id
1 'polypeptide(L)'
;MFLLNIVLTVVTFSAYLLPFLAPKAFPLLSVLTLFMPLFFVFNALFFFYWGVQFKKRMILSGLVLLMGITFINKFYKFSTKEFPESEKDFTVMSYNVRLINLFKWIDRDDVPSQIVSFINDKNPDILCIQEYSTSADVDLKVYPHKYIVMGGDQIKTGQAIFSKFPIINEGNIVFPNSNNNVIFADIKKGKETIRVYNMHLQSIKISPDVTEINDDINVINQSKSQKLFNRI
;
A
#
# COMPACT_ATOMS: atom_id res chain seq x y z
N MET A 1 8.27 -12.49 -37.41
CA MET A 1 8.17 -11.10 -36.90
C MET A 1 6.77 -10.53 -36.97
N PHE A 2 6.09 -10.53 -38.14
CA PHE A 2 4.74 -9.91 -38.20
C PHE A 2 3.68 -10.65 -37.37
N LEU A 3 3.70 -11.97 -37.36
CA LEU A 3 2.81 -12.78 -36.52
C LEU A 3 3.01 -12.47 -35.03
N LEU A 4 4.26 -12.35 -34.58
CA LEU A 4 4.59 -11.98 -33.20
C LEU A 4 4.04 -10.59 -32.85
N ASN A 5 4.14 -9.63 -33.76
CA ASN A 5 3.56 -8.30 -33.59
C ASN A 5 2.03 -8.36 -33.44
N ILE A 6 1.35 -9.15 -34.25
CA ILE A 6 -0.12 -9.35 -34.16
C ILE A 6 -0.47 -9.94 -32.78
N VAL A 7 0.20 -11.02 -32.37
CA VAL A 7 -0.07 -11.67 -31.10
C VAL A 7 0.14 -10.69 -29.92
N LEU A 8 1.28 -9.98 -29.94
CA LEU A 8 1.56 -8.97 -28.91
C LEU A 8 0.50 -7.86 -28.88
N THR A 9 0.06 -7.39 -30.04
CA THR A 9 -1.00 -6.37 -30.16
C THR A 9 -2.30 -6.86 -29.54
N VAL A 10 -2.73 -8.09 -29.88
CA VAL A 10 -3.95 -8.70 -29.33
C VAL A 10 -3.86 -8.86 -27.83
N VAL A 11 -2.73 -9.36 -27.32
CA VAL A 11 -2.51 -9.53 -25.86
C VAL A 11 -2.55 -8.17 -25.16
N THR A 12 -1.86 -7.16 -25.70
CA THR A 12 -1.86 -5.81 -25.12
C THR A 12 -3.25 -5.20 -25.13
N PHE A 13 -3.99 -5.35 -26.23
CA PHE A 13 -5.36 -4.84 -26.33
C PHE A 13 -6.29 -5.54 -25.34
N SER A 14 -6.17 -6.86 -25.19
CA SER A 14 -6.91 -7.60 -24.17
C SER A 14 -6.57 -7.13 -22.75
N ALA A 15 -5.29 -6.82 -22.51
CA ALA A 15 -4.85 -6.30 -21.20
C ALA A 15 -5.46 -4.92 -20.87
N TYR A 16 -5.83 -4.10 -21.84
CA TYR A 16 -6.55 -2.84 -21.59
C TYR A 16 -7.98 -3.06 -21.05
N LEU A 17 -8.56 -4.22 -21.26
CA LEU A 17 -9.89 -4.58 -20.73
C LEU A 17 -9.82 -5.09 -19.29
N LEU A 18 -8.65 -5.53 -18.81
CA LEU A 18 -8.51 -6.13 -17.47
C LEU A 18 -8.95 -5.22 -16.32
N PRO A 19 -8.71 -3.89 -16.32
CA PRO A 19 -9.19 -3.01 -15.26
C PRO A 19 -10.72 -2.98 -15.10
N PHE A 20 -11.47 -3.43 -16.12
CA PHE A 20 -12.93 -3.50 -16.09
C PHE A 20 -13.45 -4.88 -15.65
N LEU A 21 -12.56 -5.86 -15.48
CA LEU A 21 -12.90 -7.19 -15.01
C LEU A 21 -12.65 -7.29 -13.51
N ALA A 22 -13.60 -7.90 -12.79
CA ALA A 22 -13.44 -8.11 -11.37
C ALA A 22 -12.30 -9.13 -11.10
N PRO A 23 -11.24 -8.76 -10.36
CA PRO A 23 -10.11 -9.65 -10.08
C PRO A 23 -10.54 -10.96 -9.39
N LYS A 24 -11.63 -10.90 -8.60
CA LYS A 24 -12.19 -12.08 -7.92
C LYS A 24 -12.68 -13.14 -8.92
N ALA A 25 -13.22 -12.72 -10.07
CA ALA A 25 -13.72 -13.65 -11.10
C ALA A 25 -12.60 -14.19 -12.00
N PHE A 26 -11.55 -13.40 -12.23
CA PHE A 26 -10.46 -13.71 -13.15
C PHE A 26 -9.08 -13.43 -12.54
N PRO A 27 -8.67 -14.13 -11.44
CA PRO A 27 -7.45 -13.81 -10.71
C PRO A 27 -6.18 -13.95 -11.55
N LEU A 28 -6.10 -14.99 -12.41
CA LEU A 28 -4.95 -15.21 -13.28
C LEU A 28 -4.78 -14.10 -14.35
N LEU A 29 -5.89 -13.59 -14.88
CA LEU A 29 -5.84 -12.51 -15.85
C LEU A 29 -5.37 -11.21 -15.23
N SER A 30 -5.65 -10.99 -13.94
CA SER A 30 -5.19 -9.80 -13.21
C SER A 30 -3.66 -9.71 -13.16
N VAL A 31 -2.96 -10.83 -13.17
CA VAL A 31 -1.49 -10.88 -13.20
C VAL A 31 -0.93 -10.26 -14.48
N LEU A 32 -1.66 -10.33 -15.61
CA LEU A 32 -1.23 -9.70 -16.88
C LEU A 32 -1.08 -8.19 -16.77
N THR A 33 -1.76 -7.54 -15.82
CA THR A 33 -1.60 -6.10 -15.61
C THR A 33 -0.19 -5.72 -15.18
N LEU A 34 0.54 -6.61 -14.50
CA LEU A 34 1.93 -6.40 -14.10
C LEU A 34 2.88 -6.34 -15.31
N PHE A 35 2.50 -6.99 -16.41
CA PHE A 35 3.29 -7.01 -17.64
C PHE A 35 2.97 -5.84 -18.58
N MET A 36 2.02 -4.98 -18.25
CA MET A 36 1.66 -3.82 -19.10
C MET A 36 2.85 -2.95 -19.51
N PRO A 37 3.76 -2.55 -18.61
CA PRO A 37 4.92 -1.76 -19.03
C PRO A 37 5.78 -2.47 -20.08
N LEU A 38 5.92 -3.79 -19.94
CA LEU A 38 6.68 -4.61 -20.88
C LEU A 38 5.98 -4.69 -22.24
N PHE A 39 4.66 -4.82 -22.26
CA PHE A 39 3.88 -4.81 -23.49
C PHE A 39 4.00 -3.46 -24.22
N PHE A 40 4.05 -2.34 -23.51
CA PHE A 40 4.33 -1.02 -24.13
C PHE A 40 5.71 -0.98 -24.75
N VAL A 41 6.75 -1.43 -24.06
CA VAL A 41 8.11 -1.44 -24.56
C VAL A 41 8.21 -2.29 -25.84
N PHE A 42 7.65 -3.49 -25.85
CA PHE A 42 7.71 -4.36 -27.02
C PHE A 42 6.90 -3.80 -28.19
N ASN A 43 5.73 -3.21 -27.97
CA ASN A 43 4.98 -2.55 -29.04
C ASN A 43 5.75 -1.34 -29.58
N ALA A 44 6.43 -0.57 -28.74
CA ALA A 44 7.31 0.52 -29.20
C ALA A 44 8.46 0.00 -30.06
N LEU A 45 9.11 -1.10 -29.65
CA LEU A 45 10.16 -1.73 -30.45
C LEU A 45 9.64 -2.20 -31.82
N PHE A 46 8.45 -2.82 -31.90
CA PHE A 46 7.84 -3.19 -33.18
C PHE A 46 7.45 -1.98 -34.01
N PHE A 47 6.95 -0.92 -33.38
CA PHE A 47 6.63 0.34 -34.08
C PHE A 47 7.87 0.92 -34.76
N PHE A 48 8.98 1.05 -34.06
CA PHE A 48 10.24 1.53 -34.63
C PHE A 48 10.84 0.56 -35.65
N TYR A 49 10.80 -0.76 -35.36
CA TYR A 49 11.31 -1.77 -36.30
C TYR A 49 10.63 -1.72 -37.67
N TRP A 50 9.28 -1.58 -37.69
CA TRP A 50 8.56 -1.43 -38.95
C TRP A 50 8.65 -0.01 -39.51
N GLY A 51 8.80 0.99 -38.67
CA GLY A 51 8.98 2.39 -39.06
C GLY A 51 10.25 2.60 -39.86
N VAL A 52 11.39 2.08 -39.38
CA VAL A 52 12.67 2.14 -40.12
C VAL A 52 12.58 1.47 -41.48
N GLN A 53 11.74 0.46 -41.66
CA GLN A 53 11.51 -0.22 -42.92
C GLN A 53 10.42 0.43 -43.79
N PHE A 54 9.82 1.54 -43.31
CA PHE A 54 8.69 2.22 -43.97
C PHE A 54 7.49 1.28 -44.26
N LYS A 55 7.27 0.25 -43.41
CA LYS A 55 6.20 -0.72 -43.57
C LYS A 55 4.95 -0.24 -42.91
N LYS A 56 3.78 -0.30 -43.58
CA LYS A 56 2.48 0.03 -43.02
C LYS A 56 2.13 -0.79 -41.74
N ARG A 57 2.82 -1.89 -41.49
CA ARG A 57 2.70 -2.74 -40.30
C ARG A 57 2.99 -1.99 -38.97
N MET A 58 3.72 -0.87 -39.03
CA MET A 58 3.96 0.02 -37.90
C MET A 58 2.67 0.57 -37.31
N ILE A 59 1.61 0.75 -38.15
CA ILE A 59 0.33 1.31 -37.72
C ILE A 59 -0.31 0.44 -36.65
N LEU A 60 -0.13 -0.88 -36.71
CA LEU A 60 -0.69 -1.82 -35.74
C LEU A 60 -0.22 -1.53 -34.32
N SER A 61 1.11 -1.50 -34.11
CA SER A 61 1.69 -1.16 -32.82
C SER A 61 1.46 0.31 -32.44
N GLY A 62 1.47 1.20 -33.43
CA GLY A 62 1.19 2.62 -33.20
C GLY A 62 -0.21 2.89 -32.66
N LEU A 63 -1.23 2.22 -33.17
CA LEU A 63 -2.61 2.34 -32.66
C LEU A 63 -2.70 1.84 -31.22
N VAL A 64 -2.09 0.69 -30.91
CA VAL A 64 -2.09 0.15 -29.54
C VAL A 64 -1.39 1.10 -28.58
N LEU A 65 -0.24 1.66 -28.95
CA LEU A 65 0.47 2.63 -28.13
C LEU A 65 -0.34 3.90 -27.92
N LEU A 66 -0.99 4.41 -28.97
CA LEU A 66 -1.84 5.59 -28.90
C LEU A 66 -3.01 5.39 -27.91
N MET A 67 -3.69 4.25 -27.99
CA MET A 67 -4.73 3.91 -27.03
C MET A 67 -4.18 3.73 -25.61
N GLY A 68 -2.95 3.26 -25.50
CA GLY A 68 -2.26 3.03 -24.23
C GLY A 68 -1.83 4.30 -23.49
N ILE A 69 -1.80 5.47 -24.14
CA ILE A 69 -1.38 6.74 -23.51
C ILE A 69 -2.21 7.02 -22.24
N THR A 70 -3.49 6.73 -22.26
CA THR A 70 -4.39 6.91 -21.10
C THR A 70 -4.00 6.05 -19.89
N PHE A 71 -3.33 4.93 -20.12
CA PHE A 71 -2.87 4.03 -19.08
C PHE A 71 -1.47 4.40 -18.56
N ILE A 72 -0.62 5.03 -19.37
CA ILE A 72 0.75 5.43 -18.99
C ILE A 72 0.73 6.31 -17.75
N ASN A 73 -0.18 7.27 -17.67
CA ASN A 73 -0.32 8.16 -16.52
C ASN A 73 -0.70 7.44 -15.20
N LYS A 74 -1.19 6.20 -15.27
CA LYS A 74 -1.47 5.38 -14.09
C LYS A 74 -0.21 4.66 -13.57
N PHE A 75 0.78 4.45 -14.44
CA PHE A 75 2.05 3.80 -14.08
C PHE A 75 3.14 4.81 -13.76
N TYR A 76 3.15 5.95 -14.42
CA TYR A 76 4.17 6.95 -14.26
C TYR A 76 3.60 8.37 -14.35
N LYS A 77 3.88 9.17 -13.33
CA LYS A 77 3.51 10.58 -13.28
C LYS A 77 4.69 11.44 -13.72
N PHE A 78 4.58 12.05 -14.89
CA PHE A 78 5.66 12.87 -15.49
C PHE A 78 5.83 14.26 -14.87
N SER A 79 4.88 14.72 -14.08
CA SER A 79 4.93 16.08 -13.51
C SER A 79 4.61 16.04 -12.03
N THR A 80 5.51 16.61 -11.25
CA THR A 80 5.22 17.17 -9.93
C THR A 80 5.01 18.67 -10.14
N LYS A 81 3.76 19.10 -10.11
CA LYS A 81 3.50 20.53 -9.87
C LYS A 81 3.73 20.74 -8.40
N GLU A 82 4.76 21.48 -8.05
CA GLU A 82 4.88 22.07 -6.72
C GLU A 82 3.81 23.17 -6.64
N PHE A 83 2.80 22.93 -5.83
CA PHE A 83 1.86 23.97 -5.47
C PHE A 83 2.48 24.77 -4.34
N PRO A 84 2.34 26.12 -4.33
CA PRO A 84 2.76 26.90 -3.19
C PRO A 84 1.99 26.41 -1.95
N GLU A 85 2.71 26.26 -0.84
CA GLU A 85 2.11 25.89 0.44
C GLU A 85 1.01 26.89 0.81
N SER A 86 -0.12 26.36 1.25
CA SER A 86 -1.27 27.13 1.69
C SER A 86 -1.58 26.78 3.15
N GLU A 87 -2.10 27.74 3.91
CA GLU A 87 -2.60 27.48 5.28
C GLU A 87 -3.70 26.39 5.32
N LYS A 88 -4.33 26.13 4.18
CA LYS A 88 -5.31 25.04 4.03
C LYS A 88 -4.69 23.67 3.85
N ASP A 89 -3.41 23.59 3.46
CA ASP A 89 -2.72 22.35 3.22
C ASP A 89 -2.43 21.64 4.54
N PHE A 90 -2.33 20.34 4.49
CA PHE A 90 -1.93 19.50 5.59
C PHE A 90 -1.18 18.27 5.05
N THR A 91 -0.31 17.74 5.88
CA THR A 91 0.51 16.58 5.54
C THR A 91 -0.06 15.32 6.18
N VAL A 92 -0.14 14.24 5.37
CA VAL A 92 -0.59 12.93 5.85
C VAL A 92 0.53 11.92 5.62
N MET A 93 0.86 11.18 6.67
CA MET A 93 1.80 10.07 6.60
C MET A 93 1.06 8.76 6.87
N SER A 94 1.28 7.75 6.03
CA SER A 94 0.85 6.38 6.26
C SER A 94 2.08 5.50 6.46
N TYR A 95 2.14 4.76 7.58
CA TYR A 95 3.31 4.00 7.96
C TYR A 95 2.94 2.65 8.59
N ASN A 96 3.31 1.56 7.92
CA ASN A 96 3.29 0.24 8.55
C ASN A 96 4.57 0.07 9.37
N VAL A 97 4.44 -0.03 10.68
CA VAL A 97 5.57 -0.07 11.62
C VAL A 97 5.98 -1.47 12.03
N ARG A 98 5.34 -2.49 11.45
CA ARG A 98 5.63 -3.90 11.70
C ARG A 98 5.79 -4.19 13.20
N LEU A 99 4.72 -3.91 13.96
CA LEU A 99 4.64 -4.08 15.42
C LEU A 99 5.78 -3.38 16.19
N ILE A 100 6.40 -2.38 15.58
CA ILE A 100 7.52 -1.63 16.17
C ILE A 100 8.67 -2.56 16.58
N ASN A 101 8.96 -3.56 15.71
CA ASN A 101 10.01 -4.56 15.92
C ASN A 101 9.82 -5.45 17.17
N LEU A 102 8.58 -5.65 17.63
CA LEU A 102 8.25 -6.40 18.85
C LEU A 102 8.92 -7.80 18.89
N PHE A 103 9.02 -8.46 17.75
CA PHE A 103 9.61 -9.80 17.63
C PHE A 103 11.09 -9.78 17.22
N LYS A 104 11.75 -8.63 17.31
CA LYS A 104 13.15 -8.48 16.96
C LYS A 104 13.52 -9.02 15.57
N TRP A 105 12.68 -8.81 14.56
CA TRP A 105 13.02 -9.14 13.17
C TRP A 105 14.30 -8.44 12.70
N ILE A 106 14.54 -7.25 13.25
CA ILE A 106 15.79 -6.53 13.14
C ILE A 106 16.45 -6.67 14.51
N ASP A 107 17.63 -7.29 14.56
CA ASP A 107 18.40 -7.51 15.81
C ASP A 107 19.07 -6.20 16.27
N ARG A 108 18.23 -5.24 16.66
CA ARG A 108 18.61 -3.93 17.18
C ARG A 108 17.55 -3.45 18.17
N ASP A 109 17.98 -2.92 19.30
CA ASP A 109 17.09 -2.42 20.35
C ASP A 109 16.63 -0.97 20.11
N ASP A 110 17.30 -0.23 19.21
CA ASP A 110 17.00 1.18 18.90
C ASP A 110 15.93 1.38 17.81
N VAL A 111 15.37 0.32 17.26
CA VAL A 111 14.35 0.42 16.18
C VAL A 111 13.14 1.26 16.60
N PRO A 112 12.56 1.10 17.81
CA PRO A 112 11.44 1.94 18.24
C PRO A 112 11.79 3.43 18.27
N SER A 113 12.96 3.79 18.79
CA SER A 113 13.42 5.19 18.84
C SER A 113 13.71 5.75 17.46
N GLN A 114 14.20 4.95 16.51
CA GLN A 114 14.38 5.36 15.12
C GLN A 114 13.06 5.63 14.41
N ILE A 115 12.03 4.82 14.67
CA ILE A 115 10.68 5.03 14.13
C ILE A 115 10.13 6.38 14.64
N VAL A 116 10.26 6.66 15.94
CA VAL A 116 9.83 7.93 16.53
C VAL A 116 10.62 9.11 15.95
N SER A 117 11.93 8.98 15.85
CA SER A 117 12.79 10.01 15.27
C SER A 117 12.39 10.33 13.83
N PHE A 118 12.13 9.30 13.03
CA PHE A 118 11.67 9.46 11.66
C PHE A 118 10.31 10.16 11.56
N ILE A 119 9.34 9.79 12.41
CA ILE A 119 8.04 10.45 12.46
C ILE A 119 8.19 11.92 12.86
N ASN A 120 9.02 12.20 13.86
CA ASN A 120 9.27 13.58 14.33
C ASN A 120 9.99 14.42 13.27
N ASP A 121 10.93 13.84 12.52
CA ASP A 121 11.62 14.52 11.42
C ASP A 121 10.62 14.89 10.29
N LYS A 122 9.75 13.98 9.92
CA LYS A 122 8.71 14.24 8.90
C LYS A 122 7.59 15.11 9.42
N ASN A 123 7.33 15.11 10.72
CA ASN A 123 6.38 15.94 11.45
C ASN A 123 5.00 16.07 10.76
N PRO A 124 4.38 14.96 10.29
CA PRO A 124 3.11 15.03 9.59
C PRO A 124 1.99 15.59 10.48
N ASP A 125 0.98 16.20 9.88
CA ASP A 125 -0.18 16.70 10.61
C ASP A 125 -1.13 15.59 11.01
N ILE A 126 -1.22 14.56 10.15
CA ILE A 126 -2.01 13.36 10.38
C ILE A 126 -1.12 12.15 10.12
N LEU A 127 -1.07 11.23 11.08
CA LEU A 127 -0.26 10.01 11.01
C LEU A 127 -1.16 8.79 11.13
N CYS A 128 -1.18 7.97 10.09
CA CYS A 128 -1.88 6.68 10.03
C CYS A 128 -0.86 5.54 10.20
N ILE A 129 -0.99 4.78 11.27
CA ILE A 129 -0.08 3.66 11.56
C ILE A 129 -0.84 2.34 11.38
N GLN A 130 -0.25 1.41 10.63
CA GLN A 130 -0.66 0.02 10.53
C GLN A 130 0.33 -0.85 11.32
N GLU A 131 -0.15 -1.99 11.79
CA GLU A 131 0.60 -2.91 12.66
C GLU A 131 1.15 -2.20 13.91
N TYR A 132 0.34 -1.32 14.50
CA TYR A 132 0.67 -0.64 15.73
C TYR A 132 0.66 -1.63 16.91
N SER A 133 1.61 -1.48 17.82
CA SER A 133 1.67 -2.24 19.08
C SER A 133 1.82 -1.29 20.26
N THR A 134 1.05 -1.53 21.32
CA THR A 134 1.20 -0.82 22.60
C THR A 134 2.30 -1.40 23.49
N SER A 135 2.90 -2.52 23.09
CA SER A 135 3.99 -3.15 23.85
C SER A 135 5.34 -2.42 23.72
N ALA A 136 5.48 -1.57 22.70
CA ALA A 136 6.62 -0.69 22.57
C ALA A 136 6.25 0.69 23.15
N ASP A 137 7.08 1.20 24.03
CA ASP A 137 6.95 2.56 24.58
C ASP A 137 7.34 3.58 23.50
N VAL A 138 6.35 3.99 22.71
CA VAL A 138 6.52 4.95 21.61
C VAL A 138 5.90 6.27 22.02
N ASP A 139 6.74 7.27 22.28
CA ASP A 139 6.29 8.61 22.65
C ASP A 139 5.92 9.44 21.41
N LEU A 140 4.61 9.53 21.14
CA LEU A 140 4.01 10.37 20.10
C LEU A 140 3.20 11.54 20.69
N LYS A 141 3.68 12.12 21.78
CA LYS A 141 3.01 13.24 22.51
C LYS A 141 2.79 14.49 21.67
N VAL A 142 3.48 14.63 20.55
CA VAL A 142 3.27 15.72 19.59
C VAL A 142 1.86 15.72 19.01
N TYR A 143 1.17 14.57 19.07
CA TYR A 143 -0.22 14.42 18.59
C TYR A 143 -1.19 14.42 19.76
N PRO A 144 -1.91 15.54 20.01
CA PRO A 144 -2.86 15.62 21.11
C PRO A 144 -4.13 14.79 20.88
N HIS A 145 -4.45 14.46 19.63
CA HIS A 145 -5.62 13.70 19.27
C HIS A 145 -5.22 12.36 18.64
N LYS A 146 -5.85 11.28 19.10
CA LYS A 146 -5.56 9.92 18.61
C LYS A 146 -6.77 9.03 18.67
N TYR A 147 -6.91 8.15 17.71
CA TYR A 147 -7.84 7.04 17.69
C TYR A 147 -7.08 5.74 17.45
N ILE A 148 -7.17 4.80 18.37
CA ILE A 148 -6.40 3.55 18.36
C ILE A 148 -7.37 2.40 18.52
N VAL A 149 -7.32 1.45 17.58
CA VAL A 149 -8.09 0.20 17.66
C VAL A 149 -7.11 -0.95 17.70
N MET A 150 -7.18 -1.71 18.79
CA MET A 150 -6.34 -2.87 19.03
C MET A 150 -7.18 -4.14 18.92
N GLY A 151 -6.57 -5.20 18.34
CA GLY A 151 -7.12 -6.55 18.29
C GLY A 151 -6.11 -7.57 18.80
N GLY A 152 -6.56 -8.84 18.87
CA GLY A 152 -5.75 -9.98 19.33
C GLY A 152 -5.80 -10.19 20.84
N ASP A 153 -5.76 -11.46 21.25
CA ASP A 153 -5.90 -11.86 22.65
C ASP A 153 -4.57 -11.82 23.40
N GLN A 154 -3.52 -12.36 22.80
CA GLN A 154 -2.18 -12.47 23.42
C GLN A 154 -1.26 -11.32 23.00
N ILE A 155 -1.26 -11.00 21.72
CA ILE A 155 -0.45 -9.91 21.15
C ILE A 155 -1.42 -8.85 20.68
N LYS A 156 -1.40 -7.72 21.37
CA LYS A 156 -2.23 -6.58 20.98
C LYS A 156 -1.59 -5.86 19.82
N THR A 157 -2.17 -6.06 18.66
CA THR A 157 -1.80 -5.38 17.41
C THR A 157 -2.98 -4.57 16.91
N GLY A 158 -2.73 -3.51 16.16
CA GLY A 158 -3.85 -2.74 15.67
C GLY A 158 -3.46 -1.65 14.69
N GLN A 159 -4.35 -0.71 14.61
CA GLN A 159 -4.19 0.48 13.79
C GLN A 159 -4.39 1.72 14.64
N ALA A 160 -3.69 2.77 14.28
CA ALA A 160 -3.80 4.06 14.96
C ALA A 160 -3.88 5.21 13.95
N ILE A 161 -4.66 6.21 14.30
CA ILE A 161 -4.68 7.53 13.65
C ILE A 161 -4.31 8.54 14.71
N PHE A 162 -3.24 9.28 14.48
CA PHE A 162 -2.79 10.39 15.30
C PHE A 162 -2.99 11.69 14.53
N SER A 163 -3.39 12.75 15.20
CA SER A 163 -3.66 14.04 14.56
C SER A 163 -3.27 15.22 15.45
N LYS A 164 -2.69 16.24 14.82
CA LYS A 164 -2.52 17.55 15.45
C LYS A 164 -3.84 18.32 15.55
N PHE A 165 -4.83 17.96 14.73
CA PHE A 165 -6.15 18.56 14.70
C PHE A 165 -7.18 17.73 15.45
N PRO A 166 -8.25 18.34 15.99
CA PRO A 166 -9.30 17.63 16.72
C PRO A 166 -9.96 16.51 15.91
N ILE A 167 -10.08 15.34 16.50
CA ILE A 167 -10.92 14.25 16.02
C ILE A 167 -12.32 14.45 16.59
N ILE A 168 -13.33 14.59 15.73
CA ILE A 168 -14.72 14.87 16.12
C ILE A 168 -15.64 13.67 15.97
N ASN A 169 -15.22 12.66 15.22
CA ASN A 169 -15.93 11.39 15.07
C ASN A 169 -14.91 10.31 14.66
N GLU A 170 -15.17 9.07 15.06
CA GLU A 170 -14.25 7.96 14.78
C GLU A 170 -15.04 6.64 14.69
N GLY A 171 -14.47 5.64 14.02
CA GLY A 171 -15.12 4.36 13.90
C GLY A 171 -14.22 3.26 13.35
N ASN A 172 -14.68 2.02 13.54
CA ASN A 172 -14.00 0.81 13.12
C ASN A 172 -14.93 -0.02 12.22
N ILE A 173 -14.46 -0.37 11.03
CA ILE A 173 -15.13 -1.22 10.06
C ILE A 173 -14.46 -2.59 10.11
N VAL A 174 -15.15 -3.56 10.67
CA VAL A 174 -14.69 -4.95 10.84
C VAL A 174 -15.13 -5.76 9.62
N PHE A 175 -14.23 -6.57 9.07
CA PHE A 175 -14.55 -7.49 7.99
C PHE A 175 -14.83 -8.89 8.54
N PRO A 176 -15.92 -9.55 8.10
CA PRO A 176 -16.21 -10.92 8.51
C PRO A 176 -15.07 -11.86 8.03
N ASN A 177 -14.69 -12.78 8.92
CA ASN A 177 -13.64 -13.79 8.65
C ASN A 177 -12.26 -13.20 8.29
N SER A 178 -11.91 -12.05 8.87
CA SER A 178 -10.61 -11.40 8.69
C SER A 178 -10.18 -10.73 9.97
N ASN A 179 -8.89 -10.83 10.28
CA ASN A 179 -8.26 -10.07 11.36
C ASN A 179 -7.93 -8.62 10.95
N ASN A 180 -8.17 -8.30 9.67
CA ASN A 180 -7.98 -6.95 9.15
C ASN A 180 -9.24 -6.12 9.35
N ASN A 181 -9.04 -4.84 9.52
CA ASN A 181 -10.10 -3.87 9.67
C ASN A 181 -9.72 -2.55 8.98
N VAL A 182 -10.66 -1.65 8.91
CA VAL A 182 -10.45 -0.27 8.51
C VAL A 182 -10.92 0.61 9.65
N ILE A 183 -10.08 1.50 10.10
CA ILE A 183 -10.48 2.55 11.05
C ILE A 183 -10.60 3.88 10.32
N PHE A 184 -11.48 4.74 10.80
CA PHE A 184 -11.61 6.10 10.27
C PHE A 184 -11.69 7.12 11.38
N ALA A 185 -11.28 8.34 11.06
CA ALA A 185 -11.44 9.50 11.92
C ALA A 185 -11.90 10.70 11.09
N ASP A 186 -12.88 11.44 11.60
CA ASP A 186 -13.28 12.75 11.08
C ASP A 186 -12.48 13.81 11.81
N ILE A 187 -11.59 14.45 11.09
CA ILE A 187 -10.63 15.42 11.60
C ILE A 187 -11.07 16.82 11.19
N LYS A 188 -11.19 17.72 12.18
CA LYS A 188 -11.63 19.10 11.98
C LYS A 188 -10.43 20.02 11.82
N LYS A 189 -10.28 20.61 10.61
CA LYS A 189 -9.29 21.66 10.35
C LYS A 189 -10.00 22.96 9.99
N GLY A 190 -9.97 23.92 10.89
CA GLY A 190 -10.71 25.17 10.72
C GLY A 190 -12.22 24.95 10.60
N LYS A 191 -12.79 25.32 9.45
CA LYS A 191 -14.22 25.11 9.15
C LYS A 191 -14.52 23.79 8.43
N GLU A 192 -13.50 23.09 7.96
CA GLU A 192 -13.63 21.87 7.16
C GLU A 192 -13.49 20.62 8.03
N THR A 193 -14.15 19.56 7.61
CA THR A 193 -14.02 18.22 8.22
C THR A 193 -13.52 17.25 7.14
N ILE A 194 -12.45 16.56 7.46
CA ILE A 194 -11.78 15.61 6.57
C ILE A 194 -11.91 14.23 7.17
N ARG A 195 -12.51 13.29 6.44
CA ARG A 195 -12.50 11.88 6.84
C ARG A 195 -11.26 11.17 6.35
N VAL A 196 -10.49 10.64 7.28
CA VAL A 196 -9.28 9.86 7.01
C VAL A 196 -9.56 8.39 7.33
N TYR A 197 -9.28 7.51 6.37
CA TYR A 197 -9.34 6.07 6.55
C TYR A 197 -7.94 5.50 6.66
N ASN A 198 -7.70 4.72 7.70
CA ASN A 198 -6.50 3.91 7.85
C ASN A 198 -6.87 2.45 7.61
N MET A 199 -6.24 1.83 6.61
CA MET A 199 -6.53 0.47 6.19
C MET A 199 -5.29 -0.41 6.29
N HIS A 200 -5.42 -1.60 6.87
CA HIS A 200 -4.45 -2.66 6.77
C HIS A 200 -5.02 -3.78 5.91
N LEU A 201 -4.46 -3.96 4.72
CA LEU A 201 -4.91 -4.97 3.78
C LEU A 201 -4.32 -6.34 4.15
N GLN A 202 -5.03 -7.41 3.80
CA GLN A 202 -4.59 -8.77 4.06
C GLN A 202 -3.29 -9.06 3.30
N SER A 203 -2.31 -9.62 4.00
CA SER A 203 -1.06 -10.08 3.41
C SER A 203 -1.30 -11.20 2.39
N ILE A 204 -0.53 -11.17 1.30
CA ILE A 204 -0.64 -12.15 0.20
C ILE A 204 -0.05 -13.52 0.62
N LYS A 205 0.58 -13.62 1.79
CA LYS A 205 1.19 -14.85 2.33
C LYS A 205 2.17 -15.52 1.35
N ILE A 206 3.05 -14.73 0.72
CA ILE A 206 4.01 -15.24 -0.27
C ILE A 206 5.26 -15.83 0.40
N SER A 207 5.65 -15.38 1.59
CA SER A 207 6.81 -15.90 2.30
C SER A 207 6.40 -16.89 3.40
N PRO A 208 7.15 -17.98 3.60
CA PRO A 208 6.90 -18.95 4.67
C PRO A 208 6.85 -18.30 6.05
N ASP A 209 7.71 -17.33 6.32
CA ASP A 209 7.76 -16.60 7.60
C ASP A 209 6.49 -15.77 7.87
N VAL A 210 5.89 -15.19 6.82
CA VAL A 210 4.63 -14.46 6.92
C VAL A 210 3.45 -15.40 7.12
N THR A 211 3.52 -16.60 6.59
CA THR A 211 2.49 -17.63 6.76
C THR A 211 2.46 -18.13 8.20
N GLU A 212 3.62 -18.41 8.79
CA GLU A 212 3.73 -18.79 10.20
C GLU A 212 3.20 -17.67 11.13
N ILE A 213 3.54 -16.41 10.87
CA ILE A 213 3.09 -15.29 11.71
C ILE A 213 1.58 -15.05 11.64
N ASN A 214 0.96 -15.19 10.45
CA ASN A 214 -0.48 -14.95 10.30
C ASN A 214 -1.35 -16.13 10.74
N ASP A 215 -0.86 -17.36 10.63
CA ASP A 215 -1.56 -18.54 11.14
C ASP A 215 -1.29 -18.72 12.64
N ASP A 216 -0.13 -18.30 13.15
CA ASP A 216 0.27 -18.36 14.55
C ASP A 216 -0.23 -17.19 15.44
N ILE A 217 -0.82 -16.15 14.89
CA ILE A 217 -1.66 -15.24 15.72
C ILE A 217 -2.83 -16.03 16.33
N ASN A 218 -3.27 -17.10 15.67
CA ASN A 218 -4.25 -18.04 16.22
C ASN A 218 -3.64 -19.31 16.81
N VAL A 219 -2.37 -19.61 16.55
CA VAL A 219 -1.65 -20.82 16.96
C VAL A 219 -0.20 -20.47 17.29
N ILE A 220 0.01 -19.50 18.18
CA ILE A 220 1.31 -19.41 18.84
C ILE A 220 1.36 -20.58 19.82
N ASN A 221 2.05 -21.62 19.37
CA ASN A 221 2.36 -22.77 20.19
C ASN A 221 2.94 -22.24 21.52
N GLN A 222 2.22 -22.41 22.63
CA GLN A 222 2.59 -21.90 23.96
C GLN A 222 4.06 -22.17 24.31
N SER A 223 4.66 -23.22 23.74
CA SER A 223 6.06 -23.58 23.94
C SER A 223 7.07 -22.65 23.25
N LYS A 224 6.73 -22.00 22.13
CA LYS A 224 7.64 -21.07 21.44
C LYS A 224 7.50 -19.65 22.04
N SER A 225 6.30 -19.23 22.38
CA SER A 225 6.08 -17.92 23.02
C SER A 225 6.68 -17.86 24.43
N GLN A 226 6.53 -18.92 25.25
CA GLN A 226 7.18 -19.00 26.54
C GLN A 226 8.71 -18.95 26.47
N LYS A 227 9.32 -19.58 25.44
CA LYS A 227 10.78 -19.48 25.23
C LYS A 227 11.27 -18.10 24.81
N LEU A 228 10.44 -17.32 24.10
CA LEU A 228 10.72 -15.93 23.77
C LEU A 228 10.53 -14.99 24.95
N PHE A 229 9.44 -15.17 25.74
CA PHE A 229 9.19 -14.37 26.93
C PHE A 229 10.17 -14.64 28.09
N ASN A 230 10.74 -15.86 28.19
CA ASN A 230 11.75 -16.18 29.22
C ASN A 230 13.18 -15.73 28.84
N ARG A 231 13.37 -15.06 27.70
CA ARG A 231 14.64 -14.46 27.30
C ARG A 231 14.66 -12.92 27.43
N ILE A 232 13.56 -12.33 27.87
CA ILE A 232 13.44 -10.93 28.30
C ILE A 232 13.45 -10.90 29.83
#